data_53846250ed074564e2a41c6d462bbfeb
#
_entry.id   53846250ed074564e2a41c6d462bbfeb
#
_cell.length_a   1.000
_cell.length_b   1.000
_cell.length_c   1.000
_cell.angle_alpha   90.00
_cell.angle_beta   90.00
_cell.angle_gamma   90.00
#
_symmetry.space_group_name_H-M   'P 1'
#
loop_
_entity.id
_entity.type
_entity.pdbx_description
1 polymer ?
#
loop_
_entity_poly.entity_id
_entity_poly.type
_entity_poly.pdbx_seq_one_letter_code
_entity_poly.pdbx_strand_id
1 'polypeptide(L)'
;MLDYPEYTLGIQARYGEAGTDGKIRLGALANWFQEAAGHNASALGFGDERLFAEGKAWILTRMAFRIKDLPSPGDKVNIRTWPAKLEHLGHRGYEVYNASDELIVAAVSAWTV
;
A
#
# COMPACT_ATOMS: atom_id res chain seq x y z
N MET A 1 -6.69 21.63 -8.92
CA MET A 1 -6.67 20.27 -8.37
C MET A 1 -5.25 19.79 -8.26
N LEU A 2 -4.87 19.27 -7.11
CA LEU A 2 -3.54 18.72 -6.92
C LEU A 2 -3.55 17.26 -7.31
N ASP A 3 -2.85 16.96 -8.40
CA ASP A 3 -2.65 15.58 -8.82
C ASP A 3 -1.33 15.08 -8.22
N TYR A 4 -1.44 14.23 -7.23
CA TYR A 4 -0.25 13.60 -6.65
C TYR A 4 0.15 12.43 -7.53
N PRO A 5 1.46 12.33 -7.86
CA PRO A 5 1.94 11.21 -8.65
C PRO A 5 1.63 9.88 -7.99
N GLU A 6 1.14 8.96 -8.80
CA GLU A 6 0.85 7.60 -8.37
C GLU A 6 2.08 6.72 -8.53
N TYR A 7 2.06 5.60 -7.83
CA TYR A 7 3.04 4.56 -7.99
C TYR A 7 2.34 3.22 -8.14
N THR A 8 2.78 2.41 -9.09
CA THR A 8 2.24 1.07 -9.30
C THR A 8 3.34 0.04 -9.05
N LEU A 9 3.07 -0.91 -8.18
CA LEU A 9 3.98 -2.00 -7.83
C LEU A 9 3.36 -3.32 -8.26
N GLY A 10 4.07 -4.08 -9.10
CA GLY A 10 3.66 -5.44 -9.44
C GLY A 10 4.19 -6.41 -8.40
N ILE A 11 3.35 -7.29 -7.90
CA ILE A 11 3.70 -8.31 -6.92
C ILE A 11 3.10 -9.64 -7.35
N GLN A 12 3.86 -10.72 -7.12
CA GLN A 12 3.33 -12.06 -7.19
C GLN A 12 3.11 -12.57 -5.77
N ALA A 13 1.89 -13.00 -5.46
CA ALA A 13 1.54 -13.52 -4.14
C ALA A 13 2.33 -14.80 -3.83
N ARG A 14 2.86 -14.88 -2.63
CA ARG A 14 3.74 -15.99 -2.20
C ARG A 14 2.98 -16.99 -1.35
N TYR A 15 3.42 -18.25 -1.40
CA TYR A 15 2.77 -19.32 -0.63
C TYR A 15 2.81 -19.05 0.87
N GLY A 16 3.91 -18.53 1.40
CA GLY A 16 4.03 -18.20 2.82
C GLY A 16 3.16 -17.05 3.30
N GLU A 17 2.53 -16.33 2.38
CA GLU A 17 1.66 -15.20 2.68
C GLU A 17 0.19 -15.60 2.80
N ALA A 18 -0.14 -16.85 2.50
CA ALA A 18 -1.51 -17.34 2.55
C ALA A 18 -1.90 -17.79 3.95
N GLY A 19 -3.17 -17.59 4.28
CA GLY A 19 -3.78 -18.13 5.47
C GLY A 19 -4.33 -19.54 5.23
N THR A 20 -5.01 -20.09 6.24
CA THR A 20 -5.57 -21.44 6.18
C THR A 20 -6.68 -21.60 5.13
N ASP A 21 -7.27 -20.51 4.69
CA ASP A 21 -8.29 -20.48 3.63
C ASP A 21 -7.68 -20.48 2.22
N GLY A 22 -6.36 -20.49 2.11
CA GLY A 22 -5.67 -20.44 0.82
C GLY A 22 -5.61 -19.06 0.19
N LYS A 23 -6.04 -18.03 0.87
CA LYS A 23 -6.00 -16.64 0.40
C LYS A 23 -4.91 -15.86 1.13
N ILE A 24 -4.42 -14.81 0.49
CA ILE A 24 -3.40 -13.94 1.09
C ILE A 24 -3.97 -13.28 2.35
N ARG A 25 -3.19 -13.32 3.43
CA ARG A 25 -3.59 -12.75 4.72
C ARG A 25 -3.56 -11.21 4.67
N LEU A 26 -4.42 -10.57 5.46
CA LEU A 26 -4.46 -9.11 5.55
C LEU A 26 -3.13 -8.51 5.96
N GLY A 27 -2.39 -9.20 6.84
CA GLY A 27 -1.05 -8.75 7.25
C GLY A 27 -0.08 -8.69 6.09
N ALA A 28 -0.12 -9.69 5.19
CA ALA A 28 0.71 -9.70 4.00
C ALA A 28 0.30 -8.56 3.04
N LEU A 29 -1.00 -8.37 2.85
CA LEU A 29 -1.53 -7.31 2.02
C LEU A 29 -1.09 -5.93 2.55
N ALA A 30 -1.14 -5.73 3.87
CA ALA A 30 -0.67 -4.50 4.49
C ALA A 30 0.83 -4.27 4.25
N ASN A 31 1.63 -5.32 4.28
CA ASN A 31 3.06 -5.23 3.95
C ASN A 31 3.29 -4.83 2.50
N TRP A 32 2.50 -5.34 1.57
CA TRP A 32 2.56 -4.94 0.17
C TRP A 32 2.25 -3.45 0.01
N PHE A 33 1.24 -2.97 0.75
CA PHE A 33 0.86 -1.56 0.73
C PHE A 33 1.98 -0.67 1.27
N GLN A 34 2.65 -1.10 2.33
CA GLN A 34 3.78 -0.37 2.88
C GLN A 34 4.95 -0.32 1.90
N GLU A 35 5.19 -1.40 1.19
CA GLU A 35 6.23 -1.45 0.16
C GLU A 35 5.94 -0.44 -0.96
N ALA A 36 4.72 -0.46 -1.49
CA ALA A 36 4.31 0.47 -2.54
C ALA A 36 4.37 1.92 -2.04
N ALA A 37 3.87 2.15 -0.83
CA ALA A 37 3.86 3.48 -0.23
C ALA A 37 5.28 4.02 0.00
N GLY A 38 6.18 3.17 0.46
CA GLY A 38 7.59 3.53 0.69
C GLY A 38 8.27 3.98 -0.58
N HIS A 39 8.09 3.25 -1.69
CA HIS A 39 8.65 3.63 -2.99
C HIS A 39 8.09 4.96 -3.48
N ASN A 40 6.78 5.15 -3.35
CA ASN A 40 6.14 6.39 -3.79
C ASN A 40 6.59 7.58 -2.93
N ALA A 41 6.62 7.42 -1.61
CA ALA A 41 7.05 8.49 -0.71
C ALA A 41 8.50 8.88 -0.96
N SER A 42 9.40 7.91 -1.18
CA SER A 42 10.80 8.17 -1.50
C SER A 42 10.94 8.97 -2.79
N ALA A 43 10.18 8.60 -3.82
CA ALA A 43 10.19 9.30 -5.10
C ALA A 43 9.70 10.75 -4.96
N LEU A 44 8.81 11.00 -3.99
CA LEU A 44 8.27 12.34 -3.73
C LEU A 44 9.09 13.15 -2.71
N GLY A 45 10.17 12.59 -2.17
CA GLY A 45 11.02 13.25 -1.19
C GLY A 45 10.54 13.13 0.25
N PHE A 46 9.59 12.26 0.54
CA PHE A 46 9.03 12.04 1.88
C PHE A 46 9.39 10.66 2.45
N GLY A 47 10.43 10.03 1.90
CA GLY A 47 10.82 8.69 2.31
C GLY A 47 11.46 8.62 3.69
N ASP A 48 11.60 7.39 4.20
CA ASP A 48 12.14 7.13 5.54
C ASP A 48 13.54 7.69 5.74
N GLU A 49 14.38 7.64 4.72
CA GLU A 49 15.76 8.13 4.79
C GLU A 49 15.82 9.60 5.21
N ARG A 50 14.96 10.41 4.63
CA ARG A 50 14.90 11.83 4.94
C ARG A 50 14.41 12.07 6.37
N LEU A 51 13.37 11.33 6.77
CA LEU A 51 12.79 11.46 8.09
C LEU A 51 13.75 10.99 9.18
N PHE A 52 14.45 9.89 8.97
CA PHE A 52 15.44 9.40 9.91
C PHE A 52 16.59 10.39 10.09
N ALA A 53 17.00 11.08 9.04
CA ALA A 53 18.01 12.12 9.13
C ALA A 53 17.58 13.27 10.04
N GLU A 54 16.28 13.51 10.18
CA GLU A 54 15.69 14.50 11.05
C GLU A 54 15.24 13.93 12.39
N GLY A 55 15.54 12.67 12.69
CA GLY A 55 15.13 12.01 13.92
C GLY A 55 13.63 11.68 13.96
N LYS A 56 13.01 11.48 12.79
CA LYS A 56 11.58 11.26 12.66
C LYS A 56 11.30 9.95 11.90
N ALA A 57 10.08 9.48 12.01
CA ALA A 57 9.60 8.33 11.24
C ALA A 57 8.11 8.46 10.97
N TRP A 58 7.64 7.85 9.89
CA TRP A 58 6.23 7.71 9.64
C TRP A 58 5.63 6.65 10.56
N ILE A 59 4.54 6.97 11.22
CA ILE A 59 3.81 6.04 12.09
C ILE A 59 2.43 5.83 11.50
N LEU A 60 2.11 4.58 11.19
CA LEU A 60 0.78 4.20 10.72
C LEU A 60 -0.20 4.27 11.89
N THR A 61 -1.24 5.07 11.76
CA THR A 61 -2.24 5.24 12.81
C THR A 61 -3.55 4.53 12.51
N ARG A 62 -3.87 4.36 11.23
CA ARG A 62 -5.13 3.72 10.81
C ARG A 62 -4.97 3.16 9.40
N MET A 63 -5.59 2.00 9.16
CA MET A 63 -5.74 1.45 7.83
C MET A 63 -7.12 0.80 7.72
N ALA A 64 -7.84 1.11 6.66
CA ALA A 64 -9.16 0.54 6.39
C ALA A 64 -9.16 -0.09 5.00
N PHE A 65 -9.77 -1.26 4.89
CA PHE A 65 -9.82 -2.05 3.67
C PHE A 65 -11.26 -2.24 3.22
N ARG A 66 -11.47 -2.20 1.91
CA ARG A 66 -12.69 -2.68 1.28
C ARG A 66 -12.26 -3.83 0.36
N ILE A 67 -12.67 -5.04 0.69
CA ILE A 67 -12.20 -6.25 0.03
C ILE A 67 -13.34 -6.89 -0.75
N LYS A 68 -13.18 -7.01 -2.06
CA LYS A 68 -14.07 -7.77 -2.91
C LYS A 68 -13.58 -9.20 -3.02
N ASP A 69 -12.27 -9.39 -3.17
CA ASP A 69 -11.63 -10.68 -3.25
C ASP A 69 -10.18 -10.54 -2.80
N LEU A 70 -9.57 -11.63 -2.36
CA LEU A 70 -8.17 -11.67 -1.98
C LEU A 70 -7.38 -12.53 -2.96
N PRO A 71 -6.13 -12.16 -3.27
CA PRO A 71 -5.29 -13.00 -4.12
C PRO A 71 -5.01 -14.36 -3.49
N SER A 72 -4.76 -15.33 -4.35
CA SER A 72 -4.25 -16.64 -3.96
C SER A 72 -2.75 -16.72 -4.26
N PRO A 73 -2.00 -17.63 -3.61
CA PRO A 73 -0.60 -17.82 -3.92
C PRO A 73 -0.37 -18.06 -5.41
N GLY A 74 0.62 -17.38 -5.96
CA GLY A 74 0.94 -17.46 -7.38
C GLY A 74 0.27 -16.38 -8.23
N ASP A 75 -0.79 -15.75 -7.73
CA ASP A 75 -1.47 -14.69 -8.47
C ASP A 75 -0.56 -13.47 -8.60
N LYS A 76 -0.58 -12.87 -9.79
CA LYS A 76 0.09 -11.60 -10.05
C LYS A 76 -0.93 -10.48 -9.90
N VAL A 77 -0.56 -9.46 -9.12
CA VAL A 77 -1.41 -8.30 -8.87
C VAL A 77 -0.62 -7.02 -9.09
N ASN A 78 -1.33 -5.94 -9.37
CA ASN A 78 -0.77 -4.60 -9.42
C ASN A 78 -1.36 -3.77 -8.29
N ILE A 79 -0.49 -3.14 -7.52
CA ILE A 79 -0.87 -2.27 -6.42
C ILE A 79 -0.60 -0.84 -6.84
N ARG A 80 -1.65 -0.04 -6.85
CA ARG A 80 -1.58 1.36 -7.16
C ARG A 80 -1.75 2.14 -5.88
N THR A 81 -0.88 3.11 -5.63
CA THR A 81 -0.93 3.94 -4.44
C THR A 81 -0.64 5.39 -4.76
N TRP A 82 -1.20 6.28 -3.96
CA TRP A 82 -1.02 7.73 -4.11
C TRP A 82 -1.23 8.42 -2.77
N PRO A 83 -0.54 9.56 -2.52
CA PRO A 83 -0.87 10.38 -1.36
C PRO A 83 -2.22 11.04 -1.62
N ALA A 84 -3.14 10.94 -0.66
CA ALA A 84 -4.48 11.48 -0.81
C ALA A 84 -4.63 12.86 -0.16
N LYS A 85 -3.91 13.09 0.96
CA LYS A 85 -3.97 14.34 1.68
C LYS A 85 -2.69 14.50 2.49
N LEU A 86 -2.02 15.65 2.33
CA LEU A 86 -0.75 15.93 3.01
C LEU A 86 -0.92 17.16 3.89
N GLU A 87 -1.39 16.94 5.10
CA GLU A 87 -1.45 17.97 6.15
C GLU A 87 -0.67 17.44 7.36
N HIS A 88 -1.20 17.57 8.55
CA HIS A 88 -0.59 17.03 9.77
C HIS A 88 -0.52 15.51 9.73
N LEU A 89 -1.51 14.90 9.07
CA LEU A 89 -1.56 13.48 8.85
C LEU A 89 -1.39 13.23 7.36
N GLY A 90 -0.50 12.31 7.03
CA GLY A 90 -0.43 11.80 5.68
C GLY A 90 -1.58 10.83 5.45
N HIS A 91 -2.39 11.08 4.45
CA HIS A 91 -3.42 10.14 4.01
C HIS A 91 -2.99 9.52 2.69
N ARG A 92 -3.26 8.25 2.54
CA ARG A 92 -2.84 7.52 1.34
C ARG A 92 -3.92 6.55 0.89
N GLY A 93 -4.15 6.49 -0.42
CA GLY A 93 -5.04 5.54 -1.04
C GLY A 93 -4.28 4.38 -1.65
N TYR A 94 -4.94 3.24 -1.74
CA TYR A 94 -4.41 2.02 -2.36
C TYR A 94 -5.51 1.31 -3.13
N GLU A 95 -5.12 0.72 -4.25
CA GLU A 95 -5.99 -0.15 -5.03
C GLU A 95 -5.19 -1.37 -5.46
N VAL A 96 -5.81 -2.54 -5.43
CA VAL A 96 -5.20 -3.78 -5.91
C VAL A 96 -6.01 -4.27 -7.09
N TYR A 97 -5.32 -4.51 -8.19
CA TYR A 97 -5.91 -5.06 -9.42
C TYR A 97 -5.35 -6.45 -9.67
N ASN A 98 -6.23 -7.39 -10.03
CA ASN A 98 -5.80 -8.74 -10.37
C ASN A 98 -5.24 -8.80 -11.81
N ALA A 99 -4.84 -9.99 -12.26
CA ALA A 99 -4.26 -10.17 -13.59
C ALA A 99 -5.24 -9.85 -14.72
N SER A 100 -6.54 -9.86 -14.44
CA SER A 100 -7.59 -9.46 -15.39
C SER A 100 -7.93 -7.97 -15.28
N ASP A 101 -7.11 -7.21 -14.56
CA ASP A 101 -7.27 -5.76 -14.36
C ASP A 101 -8.58 -5.39 -13.65
N GLU A 102 -9.06 -6.27 -12.80
CA GLU A 102 -10.23 -6.01 -11.96
C GLU A 102 -9.78 -5.48 -10.60
N LEU A 103 -10.48 -4.45 -10.12
CA LEU A 103 -10.24 -3.91 -8.77
C LEU A 103 -10.78 -4.90 -7.74
N ILE A 104 -9.90 -5.49 -6.94
CA ILE A 104 -10.26 -6.47 -5.93
C ILE A 104 -10.15 -5.97 -4.50
N VAL A 105 -9.31 -4.98 -4.25
CA VAL A 105 -9.16 -4.35 -2.93
C VAL A 105 -8.98 -2.86 -3.10
N ALA A 106 -9.64 -2.09 -2.25
CA ALA A 106 -9.38 -0.66 -2.09
C ALA A 106 -9.09 -0.40 -0.61
N ALA A 107 -8.16 0.48 -0.33
CA ALA A 107 -7.80 0.78 1.05
C ALA A 107 -7.39 2.23 1.21
N VAL A 108 -7.46 2.71 2.45
CA VAL A 108 -6.95 4.02 2.83
C VAL A 108 -6.14 3.88 4.11
N SER A 109 -5.13 4.69 4.25
CA SER A 109 -4.32 4.73 5.47
C SER A 109 -4.13 6.17 5.94
N ALA A 110 -3.90 6.32 7.24
CA ALA A 110 -3.53 7.59 7.84
C ALA A 110 -2.23 7.41 8.60
N TRP A 111 -1.33 8.36 8.43
CA TRP A 111 0.02 8.33 8.97
C TRP A 111 0.32 9.63 9.70
N THR A 112 1.16 9.56 10.70
CA THR A 112 1.71 10.74 11.39
C THR A 112 3.23 10.62 11.49
N VAL A 113 3.87 11.74 11.75
CA VAL A 113 5.33 11.81 11.94
C VAL A 113 5.64 12.08 13.37
#